data_48d87cc6a5e5bbc21c285d88f118f9d7
#
_entry.id   48d87cc6a5e5bbc21c285d88f118f9d7
#
_cell.length_a   1.000
_cell.length_b   1.000
_cell.length_c   1.000
_cell.angle_alpha   90.00
_cell.angle_beta   90.00
_cell.angle_gamma   90.00
#
_symmetry.space_group_name_H-M   'P 1'
#
loop_
_entity.id
_entity.type
_entity.pdbx_description
1 polymer ?
#
loop_
_entity_poly.entity_id
_entity_poly.type
_entity_poly.pdbx_seq_one_letter_code
_entity_poly.pdbx_strand_id
1 'polypeptide(L)'
;GIDRYRYFNTNWFDELYRDMAPTYKTNMQISGGSSRARYYVSFSYLRQEGMWNSKWTEYNDKFSTQHVLNRYNLRSNLDIDVNKYLNVSLDLGGRIDNISQPRTGVFSLVTFGAVEADPMAPVYTPNGELYSKSTAQNPARLLGSSGQDKNRRRNLYSTVNVTGDLSELVRGLK
;
A
#
# COMPACT_ATOMS: atom_id res chain seq x y z
N GLY A 1 9.11 15.24 -47.08
CA GLY A 1 9.28 14.90 -45.69
C GLY A 1 8.75 13.51 -45.47
N ILE A 2 9.61 12.62 -44.96
CA ILE A 2 9.20 11.28 -44.53
C ILE A 2 8.22 11.51 -43.38
N ASP A 3 7.03 10.93 -43.54
CA ASP A 3 5.89 11.07 -42.64
C ASP A 3 6.31 10.61 -41.24
N ARG A 4 6.66 11.54 -40.35
CA ARG A 4 7.04 11.27 -38.96
C ARG A 4 5.95 10.50 -38.19
N TYR A 5 4.74 10.44 -38.74
CA TYR A 5 3.58 9.72 -38.20
C TYR A 5 3.43 8.29 -38.75
N ARG A 6 4.35 7.82 -39.57
CA ARG A 6 4.29 6.49 -40.18
C ARG A 6 5.21 5.46 -39.53
N TYR A 7 6.24 5.91 -38.82
CA TYR A 7 7.25 5.05 -38.19
C TYR A 7 7.56 5.55 -36.78
N PHE A 8 6.69 5.17 -35.83
CA PHE A 8 6.95 5.37 -34.42
C PHE A 8 7.79 4.20 -33.89
N ASN A 9 8.57 4.47 -32.89
CA ASN A 9 9.22 3.47 -32.06
C ASN A 9 8.97 3.89 -30.60
N THR A 10 7.73 3.63 -30.13
CA THR A 10 7.30 4.01 -28.80
C THR A 10 7.81 2.96 -27.81
N ASN A 11 8.67 3.38 -26.88
CA ASN A 11 9.02 2.55 -25.74
C ASN A 11 7.92 2.70 -24.67
N TRP A 12 7.00 1.76 -24.65
CA TRP A 12 5.87 1.77 -23.72
C TRP A 12 6.30 1.59 -22.26
N PHE A 13 7.45 0.98 -21.99
CA PHE A 13 7.98 0.90 -20.63
C PHE A 13 8.37 2.27 -20.11
N ASP A 14 9.14 3.05 -20.87
CA ASP A 14 9.56 4.39 -20.50
C ASP A 14 8.35 5.35 -20.37
N GLU A 15 7.32 5.12 -21.19
CA GLU A 15 6.10 5.93 -21.14
C GLU A 15 5.24 5.63 -19.89
N LEU A 16 5.08 4.36 -19.56
CA LEU A 16 4.17 3.92 -18.50
C LEU A 16 4.80 3.91 -17.12
N TYR A 17 6.09 3.67 -17.02
CA TYR A 17 6.79 3.54 -15.76
C TYR A 17 7.67 4.76 -15.48
N ARG A 18 7.93 4.98 -14.21
CA ARG A 18 8.91 5.94 -13.71
C ARG A 18 10.11 5.18 -13.14
N ASP A 19 11.28 5.82 -13.13
CA ASP A 19 12.52 5.19 -12.68
C ASP A 19 12.52 4.83 -11.20
N MET A 20 11.76 5.58 -10.38
CA MET A 20 11.72 5.40 -8.94
C MET A 20 10.31 5.56 -8.38
N ALA A 21 9.97 4.73 -7.38
CA ALA A 21 8.75 4.86 -6.61
C ALA A 21 9.08 5.26 -5.17
N PRO A 22 8.53 6.38 -4.65
CA PRO A 22 8.82 6.84 -3.31
C PRO A 22 8.20 5.91 -2.27
N THR A 23 8.98 5.66 -1.21
CA THR A 23 8.53 4.96 -0.01
C THR A 23 8.88 5.80 1.21
N TYR A 24 7.87 6.12 2.03
CA TYR A 24 8.02 6.85 3.28
C TYR A 24 7.67 5.94 4.43
N LYS A 25 8.55 5.87 5.43
CA LYS A 25 8.33 5.08 6.64
C LYS A 25 8.67 5.90 7.87
N THR A 26 7.73 5.92 8.82
CA THR A 26 7.92 6.57 10.13
C THR A 26 7.58 5.56 11.21
N ASN A 27 8.44 5.48 12.24
CA ASN A 27 8.20 4.65 13.41
C ASN A 27 8.36 5.52 14.66
N MET A 28 7.45 5.36 15.60
CA MET A 28 7.47 6.01 16.91
C MET A 28 7.22 4.95 17.97
N GLN A 29 7.93 5.05 19.10
CA GLN A 29 7.73 4.13 20.22
C GLN A 29 7.94 4.85 21.53
N ILE A 30 7.16 4.45 22.53
CA ILE A 30 7.25 4.93 23.91
C ILE A 30 7.15 3.70 24.80
N SER A 31 8.04 3.62 25.76
CA SER A 31 8.01 2.57 26.78
C SER A 31 8.35 3.16 28.12
N GLY A 32 7.82 2.58 29.16
CA GLY A 32 8.11 3.00 30.52
C GLY A 32 7.46 2.06 31.52
N GLY A 33 7.65 2.36 32.79
CA GLY A 33 7.04 1.55 33.82
C GLY A 33 7.55 1.89 35.20
N SER A 34 6.98 1.18 36.16
CA SER A 34 7.36 1.16 37.58
C SER A 34 7.62 -0.29 38.01
N SER A 35 7.84 -0.48 39.31
CA SER A 35 7.97 -1.82 39.88
C SER A 35 6.70 -2.70 39.72
N ARG A 36 5.54 -2.08 39.44
CA ARG A 36 4.23 -2.77 39.37
C ARG A 36 3.57 -2.70 38.00
N ALA A 37 4.00 -1.82 37.12
CA ALA A 37 3.38 -1.68 35.80
C ALA A 37 4.44 -1.36 34.78
N ARG A 38 4.36 -2.00 33.61
CA ARG A 38 5.22 -1.80 32.46
C ARG A 38 4.34 -1.59 31.23
N TYR A 39 4.71 -0.63 30.41
CA TYR A 39 3.99 -0.39 29.17
C TYR A 39 4.93 -0.17 28.00
N TYR A 40 4.46 -0.54 26.83
CA TYR A 40 5.09 -0.29 25.56
C TYR A 40 4.02 0.08 24.55
N VAL A 41 4.20 1.17 23.84
CA VAL A 41 3.32 1.60 22.74
C VAL A 41 4.18 1.92 21.54
N SER A 42 3.82 1.39 20.38
CA SER A 42 4.47 1.71 19.11
C SER A 42 3.44 2.04 18.04
N PHE A 43 3.79 3.01 17.23
CA PHE A 43 3.05 3.41 16.05
C PHE A 43 3.99 3.40 14.86
N SER A 44 3.53 2.84 13.73
CA SER A 44 4.25 2.96 12.47
C SER A 44 3.33 3.35 11.33
N TYR A 45 3.85 4.20 10.46
CA TYR A 45 3.23 4.61 9.22
C TYR A 45 4.15 4.25 8.05
N LEU A 46 3.56 3.65 7.02
CA LEU A 46 4.22 3.36 5.74
C LEU A 46 3.33 3.90 4.62
N ARG A 47 3.92 4.74 3.77
CA ARG A 47 3.36 5.09 2.45
C ARG A 47 4.29 4.57 1.37
N GLN A 48 3.76 3.78 0.47
CA GLN A 48 4.47 3.24 -0.68
C GLN A 48 3.66 3.52 -1.94
N GLU A 49 4.32 4.06 -2.94
CA GLU A 49 3.71 4.31 -4.24
C GLU A 49 4.18 3.28 -5.27
N GLY A 50 3.38 3.07 -6.30
CA GLY A 50 3.71 2.19 -7.41
C GLY A 50 4.65 2.86 -8.42
N MET A 51 5.10 2.08 -9.39
CA MET A 51 6.04 2.52 -10.44
C MET A 51 5.37 3.22 -11.63
N TRP A 52 4.04 3.40 -11.61
CA TRP A 52 3.35 4.06 -12.72
C TRP A 52 3.77 5.52 -12.85
N ASN A 53 3.93 5.98 -14.09
CA ASN A 53 4.26 7.36 -14.40
C ASN A 53 3.10 8.29 -14.00
N SER A 54 3.40 9.33 -13.21
CA SER A 54 2.39 10.29 -12.72
C SER A 54 1.67 11.03 -13.84
N LYS A 55 2.33 11.27 -14.97
CA LYS A 55 1.73 11.83 -16.18
C LYS A 55 0.42 11.15 -16.57
N TRP A 56 0.33 9.84 -16.37
CA TRP A 56 -0.84 9.05 -16.74
C TRP A 56 -1.77 8.78 -15.56
N THR A 57 -1.22 8.57 -14.38
CA THR A 57 -2.03 8.28 -13.20
C THR A 57 -2.80 9.48 -12.69
N GLU A 58 -2.37 10.69 -13.04
CA GLU A 58 -3.02 11.97 -12.72
C GLU A 58 -3.69 12.61 -13.95
N TYR A 59 -3.86 11.85 -15.02
CA TYR A 59 -4.48 12.33 -16.26
C TYR A 59 -5.94 12.78 -16.05
N ASN A 60 -6.62 12.24 -15.07
CA ASN A 60 -7.98 12.60 -14.72
C ASN A 60 -8.00 13.44 -13.44
N ASP A 61 -8.55 14.67 -13.52
CA ASP A 61 -8.63 15.61 -12.38
C ASP A 61 -9.49 15.10 -11.21
N LYS A 62 -10.33 14.07 -11.42
CA LYS A 62 -11.27 13.57 -10.40
C LYS A 62 -10.66 12.49 -9.53
N PHE A 63 -9.66 11.76 -10.01
CA PHE A 63 -9.03 10.64 -9.27
C PHE A 63 -7.64 10.34 -9.83
N SER A 64 -6.78 9.81 -8.97
CA SER A 64 -5.49 9.24 -9.39
C SER A 64 -5.58 7.74 -9.50
N THR A 65 -5.06 7.17 -10.57
CA THR A 65 -4.93 5.73 -10.78
C THR A 65 -3.61 5.18 -10.26
N GLN A 66 -2.80 5.97 -9.54
CA GLN A 66 -1.57 5.49 -8.94
C GLN A 66 -1.83 4.38 -7.93
N HIS A 67 -0.97 3.36 -7.96
CA HIS A 67 -0.97 2.36 -6.91
C HIS A 67 -0.33 2.97 -5.65
N VAL A 68 -1.12 3.12 -4.59
CA VAL A 68 -0.66 3.69 -3.31
C VAL A 68 -1.11 2.80 -2.17
N LEU A 69 -0.14 2.38 -1.36
CA LEU A 69 -0.38 1.72 -0.07
C LEU A 69 -0.10 2.71 1.06
N ASN A 70 -1.12 2.97 1.89
CA ASN A 70 -0.93 3.61 3.20
C ASN A 70 -1.23 2.59 4.28
N ARG A 71 -0.23 2.28 5.10
CA ARG A 71 -0.32 1.32 6.19
C ARG A 71 -0.06 1.98 7.51
N TYR A 72 -0.96 1.74 8.46
CA TYR A 72 -0.85 2.20 9.83
C TYR A 72 -0.82 0.96 10.73
N ASN A 73 0.17 0.88 11.61
CA ASN A 73 0.23 -0.14 12.65
C ASN A 73 0.28 0.54 14.01
N LEU A 74 -0.51 0.02 14.93
CA LEU A 74 -0.46 0.37 16.35
C LEU A 74 -0.25 -0.90 17.15
N ARG A 75 0.63 -0.85 18.13
CA ARG A 75 0.81 -1.92 19.11
C ARG A 75 0.93 -1.32 20.50
N SER A 76 0.25 -1.92 21.44
CA SER A 76 0.32 -1.55 22.85
C SER A 76 0.39 -2.81 23.69
N ASN A 77 1.37 -2.85 24.58
CA ASN A 77 1.53 -3.91 25.56
C ASN A 77 1.50 -3.26 26.95
N LEU A 78 0.72 -3.83 27.83
CA LEU A 78 0.58 -3.40 29.20
C LEU A 78 0.71 -4.62 30.13
N ASP A 79 1.60 -4.54 31.08
CA ASP A 79 1.84 -5.57 32.10
C ASP A 79 1.62 -4.94 33.47
N ILE A 80 0.76 -5.54 34.31
CA ILE A 80 0.45 -5.04 35.64
C ILE A 80 0.59 -6.17 36.67
N ASP A 81 1.50 -5.99 37.61
CA ASP A 81 1.57 -6.81 38.81
C ASP A 81 0.56 -6.25 39.83
N VAL A 82 -0.66 -6.77 39.82
CA VAL A 82 -1.78 -6.31 40.68
C VAL A 82 -1.40 -6.52 42.16
N ASN A 83 -0.83 -7.68 42.46
CA ASN A 83 -0.23 -8.03 43.74
C ASN A 83 0.79 -9.16 43.56
N LYS A 84 1.37 -9.69 44.65
CA LYS A 84 2.39 -10.78 44.60
C LYS A 84 1.86 -12.09 43.97
N TYR A 85 0.55 -12.24 43.86
CA TYR A 85 -0.10 -13.47 43.35
C TYR A 85 -0.77 -13.29 42.01
N LEU A 86 -1.00 -12.06 41.55
CA LEU A 86 -1.81 -11.77 40.37
C LEU A 86 -1.09 -10.81 39.44
N ASN A 87 -0.78 -11.31 38.23
CA ASN A 87 -0.30 -10.51 37.11
C ASN A 87 -1.38 -10.48 36.00
N VAL A 88 -1.58 -9.31 35.40
CA VAL A 88 -2.47 -9.12 34.26
C VAL A 88 -1.69 -8.45 33.15
N SER A 89 -1.67 -9.07 31.99
CA SER A 89 -1.10 -8.45 30.78
C SER A 89 -2.17 -8.26 29.70
N LEU A 90 -2.07 -7.15 29.00
CA LEU A 90 -2.94 -6.76 27.90
C LEU A 90 -2.08 -6.41 26.68
N ASP A 91 -2.23 -7.17 25.61
CA ASP A 91 -1.64 -6.89 24.32
C ASP A 91 -2.72 -6.46 23.34
N LEU A 92 -2.55 -5.26 22.78
CA LEU A 92 -3.41 -4.72 21.73
C LEU A 92 -2.59 -4.46 20.48
N GLY A 93 -3.15 -4.83 19.35
CA GLY A 93 -2.54 -4.51 18.06
C GLY A 93 -3.59 -4.20 17.02
N GLY A 94 -3.27 -3.24 16.17
CA GLY A 94 -4.12 -2.83 15.07
C GLY A 94 -3.31 -2.53 13.82
N ARG A 95 -3.86 -2.93 12.67
CA ARG A 95 -3.31 -2.60 11.36
C ARG A 95 -4.42 -2.15 10.42
N ILE A 96 -4.18 -1.03 9.77
CA ILE A 96 -5.05 -0.49 8.72
C ILE A 96 -4.22 -0.36 7.44
N ASP A 97 -4.65 -1.04 6.39
CA ASP A 97 -4.12 -0.89 5.03
C ASP A 97 -5.16 -0.19 4.18
N ASN A 98 -4.82 0.98 3.66
CA ASN A 98 -5.57 1.68 2.62
C ASN A 98 -4.80 1.51 1.32
N ILE A 99 -5.38 0.77 0.38
CA ILE A 99 -4.79 0.47 -0.93
C ILE A 99 -5.64 1.18 -1.97
N SER A 100 -4.98 1.99 -2.80
CA SER A 100 -5.55 2.60 -3.99
C SER A 100 -4.81 2.07 -5.20
N GLN A 101 -5.52 1.71 -6.26
CA GLN A 101 -4.91 1.13 -7.45
C GLN A 101 -5.78 1.39 -8.69
N PRO A 102 -5.22 1.28 -9.90
CA PRO A 102 -6.02 1.28 -11.12
C PRO A 102 -7.07 0.17 -11.06
N ARG A 103 -8.27 0.45 -11.52
CA ARG A 103 -9.33 -0.57 -11.62
C ARG A 103 -8.97 -1.69 -12.61
N THR A 104 -8.28 -1.33 -13.70
CA THR A 104 -7.66 -2.33 -14.57
C THR A 104 -6.54 -3.00 -13.81
N GLY A 105 -6.59 -4.33 -13.68
CA GLY A 105 -5.61 -5.09 -12.90
C GLY A 105 -4.17 -4.84 -13.38
N VAL A 106 -3.23 -4.82 -12.44
CA VAL A 106 -1.80 -4.60 -12.73
C VAL A 106 -1.30 -5.58 -13.81
N PHE A 107 -1.70 -6.85 -13.74
CA PHE A 107 -1.34 -7.85 -14.75
C PHE A 107 -1.79 -7.42 -16.16
N SER A 108 -3.01 -6.96 -16.32
CA SER A 108 -3.52 -6.48 -17.62
C SER A 108 -2.76 -5.26 -18.12
N LEU A 109 -2.45 -4.31 -17.23
CA LEU A 109 -1.68 -3.12 -17.59
C LEU A 109 -0.24 -3.45 -17.99
N VAL A 110 0.41 -4.38 -17.32
CA VAL A 110 1.77 -4.82 -17.65
C VAL A 110 1.76 -5.63 -18.94
N THR A 111 0.91 -6.65 -19.04
CA THR A 111 0.92 -7.57 -20.18
C THR A 111 0.43 -6.89 -21.45
N PHE A 112 -0.79 -6.36 -21.43
CA PHE A 112 -1.40 -5.76 -22.62
C PHE A 112 -0.96 -4.32 -22.86
N GLY A 113 -0.50 -3.65 -21.82
CA GLY A 113 -0.05 -2.27 -21.89
C GLY A 113 1.41 -2.11 -22.30
N ALA A 114 2.32 -2.81 -21.63
CA ALA A 114 3.75 -2.60 -21.85
C ALA A 114 4.39 -3.68 -22.74
N VAL A 115 3.93 -4.94 -22.65
CA VAL A 115 4.55 -6.08 -23.37
C VAL A 115 3.94 -6.27 -24.75
N GLU A 116 2.60 -6.22 -24.86
CA GLU A 116 1.89 -6.49 -26.10
C GLU A 116 1.52 -5.22 -26.89
N ALA A 117 1.80 -4.04 -26.35
CA ALA A 117 1.51 -2.79 -27.05
C ALA A 117 2.36 -2.64 -28.30
N ASP A 118 1.70 -2.25 -29.39
CA ASP A 118 2.36 -2.02 -30.67
C ASP A 118 3.39 -0.87 -30.56
N PRO A 119 4.69 -1.14 -30.72
CA PRO A 119 5.71 -0.08 -30.66
C PRO A 119 5.61 0.91 -31.81
N MET A 120 4.91 0.55 -32.90
CA MET A 120 4.65 1.46 -34.02
C MET A 120 3.45 2.38 -33.77
N ALA A 121 2.68 2.16 -32.67
CA ALA A 121 1.58 3.04 -32.31
C ALA A 121 2.11 4.29 -31.61
N PRO A 122 1.70 5.50 -32.02
CA PRO A 122 2.05 6.73 -31.32
C PRO A 122 1.28 6.85 -30.00
N VAL A 123 1.85 7.57 -29.04
CA VAL A 123 1.13 7.90 -27.80
C VAL A 123 -0.02 8.89 -28.08
N TYR A 124 0.25 9.86 -28.96
CA TYR A 124 -0.70 10.92 -29.32
C TYR A 124 -0.97 10.94 -30.82
N THR A 125 -2.17 11.39 -31.17
CA THR A 125 -2.51 11.79 -32.53
C THR A 125 -1.85 13.12 -32.87
N PRO A 126 -1.79 13.51 -34.17
CA PRO A 126 -1.32 14.84 -34.58
C PRO A 126 -2.07 16.01 -33.92
N ASN A 127 -3.30 15.79 -33.51
CA ASN A 127 -4.16 16.79 -32.84
C ASN A 127 -3.94 16.82 -31.31
N GLY A 128 -3.00 16.03 -30.76
CA GLY A 128 -2.68 16.00 -29.33
C GLY A 128 -3.60 15.12 -28.48
N GLU A 129 -4.54 14.41 -29.09
CA GLU A 129 -5.38 13.44 -28.37
C GLU A 129 -4.65 12.10 -28.19
N LEU A 130 -4.99 11.33 -27.15
CA LEU A 130 -4.46 9.99 -26.98
C LEU A 130 -4.87 9.09 -28.16
N TYR A 131 -3.86 8.52 -28.83
CA TYR A 131 -4.09 7.64 -29.97
C TYR A 131 -4.93 6.43 -29.54
N SER A 132 -5.92 6.09 -30.35
CA SER A 132 -6.75 4.92 -30.14
C SER A 132 -7.07 4.29 -31.49
N LYS A 133 -6.78 3.00 -31.62
CA LYS A 133 -7.12 2.19 -32.79
C LYS A 133 -8.12 1.12 -32.34
N SER A 134 -9.05 0.74 -33.20
CA SER A 134 -10.08 -0.25 -32.85
C SER A 134 -9.54 -1.63 -32.43
N THR A 135 -8.32 -1.94 -32.82
CA THR A 135 -7.66 -3.24 -32.57
C THR A 135 -6.53 -3.19 -31.56
N ALA A 136 -6.08 -1.99 -31.14
CA ALA A 136 -4.99 -1.83 -30.18
C ALA A 136 -5.35 -0.73 -29.17
N GLN A 137 -5.42 -1.09 -27.91
CA GLN A 137 -5.68 -0.14 -26.84
C GLN A 137 -4.41 0.65 -26.55
N ASN A 138 -4.55 1.96 -26.37
CA ASN A 138 -3.45 2.79 -25.89
C ASN A 138 -3.23 2.54 -24.39
N PRO A 139 -2.08 2.01 -23.97
CA PRO A 139 -1.83 1.65 -22.58
C PRO A 139 -1.89 2.86 -21.62
N ALA A 140 -1.44 4.03 -22.07
CA ALA A 140 -1.49 5.26 -21.30
C ALA A 140 -2.96 5.68 -21.02
N ARG A 141 -3.83 5.54 -22.01
CA ARG A 141 -5.27 5.76 -21.84
C ARG A 141 -5.87 4.75 -20.88
N LEU A 142 -5.53 3.47 -21.00
CA LEU A 142 -5.99 2.43 -20.09
C LEU A 142 -5.60 2.77 -18.65
N LEU A 143 -4.36 3.16 -18.42
CA LEU A 143 -3.88 3.53 -17.09
C LEU A 143 -4.62 4.75 -16.55
N GLY A 144 -4.72 5.82 -17.34
CA GLY A 144 -5.29 7.11 -16.90
C GLY A 144 -6.82 7.11 -16.75
N SER A 145 -7.55 6.29 -17.53
CA SER A 145 -9.01 6.32 -17.58
C SER A 145 -9.70 5.09 -17.00
N SER A 146 -8.96 4.10 -16.52
CA SER A 146 -9.53 2.83 -16.02
C SER A 146 -10.39 2.96 -14.76
N GLY A 147 -10.36 4.09 -14.08
CA GLY A 147 -10.96 4.28 -12.78
C GLY A 147 -10.04 3.88 -11.64
N GLN A 148 -10.51 4.07 -10.43
CA GLN A 148 -9.75 3.80 -9.21
C GLN A 148 -10.48 2.79 -8.33
N ASP A 149 -9.77 1.77 -7.87
CA ASP A 149 -10.20 0.88 -6.80
C ASP A 149 -9.58 1.31 -5.48
N LYS A 150 -10.42 1.40 -4.44
CA LYS A 150 -10.00 1.68 -3.08
C LYS A 150 -10.36 0.51 -2.18
N ASN A 151 -9.36 -0.15 -1.64
CA ASN A 151 -9.54 -1.25 -0.70
C ASN A 151 -9.02 -0.84 0.68
N ARG A 152 -9.82 -1.07 1.71
CA ARG A 152 -9.44 -0.80 3.10
C ARG A 152 -9.55 -2.08 3.90
N ARG A 153 -8.43 -2.52 4.43
CA ARG A 153 -8.34 -3.68 5.33
C ARG A 153 -8.02 -3.21 6.74
N ARG A 154 -8.74 -3.74 7.70
CA ARG A 154 -8.56 -3.43 9.13
C ARG A 154 -8.43 -4.73 9.89
N ASN A 155 -7.34 -4.90 10.60
CA ASN A 155 -7.10 -6.02 11.49
C ASN A 155 -6.91 -5.48 12.89
N LEU A 156 -7.65 -6.05 13.85
CA LEU A 156 -7.52 -5.75 15.26
C LEU A 156 -7.33 -7.08 15.98
N TYR A 157 -6.40 -7.11 16.90
CA TYR A 157 -6.17 -8.26 17.78
C TYR A 157 -5.92 -7.77 19.19
N SER A 158 -6.42 -8.54 20.14
CA SER A 158 -6.22 -8.30 21.56
C SER A 158 -6.00 -9.62 22.28
N THR A 159 -5.11 -9.61 23.23
CA THR A 159 -4.85 -10.73 24.12
C THR A 159 -4.85 -10.22 25.53
N VAL A 160 -5.58 -10.88 26.39
CA VAL A 160 -5.56 -10.65 27.84
C VAL A 160 -5.03 -11.93 28.48
N ASN A 161 -3.95 -11.81 29.23
CA ASN A 161 -3.43 -12.90 30.05
C ASN A 161 -3.59 -12.54 31.52
N VAL A 162 -4.10 -13.49 32.27
CA VAL A 162 -4.22 -13.38 33.73
C VAL A 162 -3.47 -14.55 34.33
N THR A 163 -2.41 -14.27 35.07
CA THR A 163 -1.57 -15.27 35.72
C THR A 163 -1.73 -15.18 37.22
N GLY A 164 -2.18 -16.26 37.83
CA GLY A 164 -2.33 -16.37 39.29
C GLY A 164 -1.32 -17.35 39.89
N ASP A 165 -0.54 -16.91 40.86
CA ASP A 165 0.35 -17.79 41.63
C ASP A 165 -0.41 -18.37 42.83
N LEU A 166 -0.75 -19.66 42.76
CA LEU A 166 -1.46 -20.40 43.78
C LEU A 166 -0.53 -21.27 44.65
N SER A 167 0.78 -21.04 44.58
CA SER A 167 1.82 -21.84 45.25
C SER A 167 1.66 -21.85 46.79
N GLU A 168 1.05 -20.82 47.37
CA GLU A 168 0.73 -20.80 48.82
C GLU A 168 -0.46 -21.73 49.20
N LEU A 169 -1.38 -21.99 48.25
CA LEU A 169 -2.53 -22.87 48.49
C LEU A 169 -2.17 -24.32 48.15
N VAL A 170 -1.46 -24.54 47.07
CA VAL A 170 -1.04 -25.87 46.62
C VAL A 170 0.40 -25.79 46.12
N ARG A 171 1.33 -26.48 46.76
CA ARG A 171 2.77 -26.48 46.38
C ARG A 171 2.92 -26.87 44.90
N GLY A 172 3.46 -25.97 44.11
CA GLY A 172 3.81 -26.21 42.70
C GLY A 172 2.69 -25.86 41.70
N LEU A 173 1.56 -25.32 42.11
CA LEU A 173 0.51 -24.84 41.22
C LEU A 173 0.73 -23.33 40.88
N LYS A 174 0.88 -23.06 39.58
CA LYS A 174 0.93 -21.70 39.03
C LYS A 174 -0.11 -21.52 37.97
#